data_527dec71aa5520516a9fbf0daa8598f1
#
_entry.id   527dec71aa5520516a9fbf0daa8598f1
#
_cell.length_a   1.000
_cell.length_b   1.000
_cell.length_c   1.000
_cell.angle_alpha   90.00
_cell.angle_beta   90.00
_cell.angle_gamma   90.00
#
_symmetry.space_group_name_H-M   'P 1'
#
loop_
_entity.id
_entity.type
_entity.pdbx_description
1 polymer ?
#
loop_
_entity_poly.entity_id
_entity_poly.type
_entity_poly.pdbx_seq_one_letter_code
_entity_poly.pdbx_strand_id
1 'polypeptide(L)'
;YGIEETYVTDIMKYPLEGSYPQNEKEVALSADAKELFNVQIGDNIILNTPAGDFNYTISGFYEDDEDFNDIIDGTCMYMCRATFDEVRSLNGLESMSRFYVRFKNENGLKKTITNIKEQYSLTSENVSENTPVLSLLGASTNESINALYPLAVACFVIILIAGIFMISSCMNSNVAQRTKFFGMMRCIG
;
A
#
# COMPACT_ATOMS: atom_id res chain seq x y z
N TYR A 1 11.73 -13.59 9.66
CA TYR A 1 12.02 -12.42 8.83
C TYR A 1 13.08 -11.55 9.49
N GLY A 2 14.09 -11.12 8.71
CA GLY A 2 15.01 -10.05 9.11
C GLY A 2 14.42 -8.72 8.67
N ILE A 3 14.06 -7.87 9.61
CA ILE A 3 13.42 -6.58 9.35
C ILE A 3 14.22 -5.43 9.95
N GLU A 4 14.05 -4.24 9.39
CA GLU A 4 14.58 -3.01 9.99
C GLU A 4 13.47 -2.29 10.74
N GLU A 5 13.81 -1.66 11.86
CA GLU A 5 12.85 -0.94 12.71
C GLU A 5 12.04 0.10 11.92
N THR A 6 12.70 0.87 11.06
CA THR A 6 12.07 1.86 10.18
C THR A 6 11.05 1.27 9.21
N TYR A 7 11.22 0.00 8.80
CA TYR A 7 10.23 -0.66 7.98
C TYR A 7 8.92 -0.87 8.73
N VAL A 8 9.00 -1.34 9.97
CA VAL A 8 7.82 -1.63 10.79
C VAL A 8 7.13 -0.35 11.27
N THR A 9 7.93 0.62 11.75
CA THR A 9 7.40 1.85 12.37
C THR A 9 6.91 2.87 11.35
N ASP A 10 7.65 3.06 10.26
CA ASP A 10 7.42 4.17 9.32
C ASP A 10 6.69 3.75 8.06
N ILE A 11 6.90 2.53 7.59
CA ILE A 11 6.32 2.04 6.34
C ILE A 11 5.06 1.25 6.61
N MET A 12 5.14 0.14 7.34
CA MET A 12 4.01 -0.75 7.59
C MET A 12 3.12 -0.23 8.71
N LYS A 13 3.72 0.42 9.73
CA LYS A 13 3.02 0.94 10.92
C LYS A 13 2.22 -0.14 11.65
N TYR A 14 2.80 -1.33 11.72
CA TYR A 14 2.19 -2.43 12.46
C TYR A 14 2.09 -2.08 13.94
N PRO A 15 0.93 -2.29 14.58
CA PRO A 15 0.81 -2.22 16.02
C PRO A 15 1.80 -3.19 16.66
N LEU A 16 2.53 -2.71 17.66
CA LEU A 16 3.52 -3.48 18.39
C LEU A 16 3.20 -3.45 19.87
N GLU A 17 2.98 -4.62 20.47
CA GLU A 17 2.99 -4.80 21.90
C GLU A 17 4.42 -5.12 22.33
N GLY A 18 5.02 -4.30 23.20
CA GLY A 18 6.42 -4.44 23.62
C GLY A 18 7.38 -3.57 22.81
N SER A 19 8.49 -4.12 22.37
CA SER A 19 9.53 -3.41 21.63
C SER A 19 10.03 -4.16 20.41
N TYR A 20 10.53 -3.42 19.42
CA TYR A 20 11.29 -3.96 18.34
C TYR A 20 12.56 -4.66 18.86
N PRO A 21 12.99 -5.82 18.31
CA PRO A 21 14.22 -6.51 18.69
C PRO A 21 15.44 -5.60 18.56
N GLN A 22 16.07 -5.27 19.70
CA GLN A 22 17.19 -4.30 19.76
C GLN A 22 18.55 -4.97 19.64
N ASN A 23 18.61 -6.28 19.84
CA ASN A 23 19.87 -7.04 19.78
C ASN A 23 19.68 -8.42 19.14
N GLU A 24 20.79 -9.11 18.96
CA GLU A 24 20.87 -10.40 18.27
C GLU A 24 20.15 -11.56 18.99
N LYS A 25 19.79 -11.38 20.26
CA LYS A 25 19.11 -12.41 21.07
C LYS A 25 17.63 -12.14 21.27
N GLU A 26 17.11 -11.07 20.68
CA GLU A 26 15.72 -10.71 20.77
C GLU A 26 14.98 -11.00 19.46
N VAL A 27 13.72 -11.39 19.64
CA VAL A 27 12.78 -11.59 18.54
C VAL A 27 11.42 -11.00 18.89
N ALA A 28 10.68 -10.57 17.90
CA ALA A 28 9.26 -10.32 18.04
C ALA A 28 8.50 -11.37 17.23
N LEU A 29 7.31 -11.73 17.69
CA LEU A 29 6.45 -12.73 17.05
C LEU A 29 5.18 -12.06 16.52
N SER A 30 4.47 -12.72 15.63
CA SER A 30 3.11 -12.33 15.29
C SER A 30 2.18 -12.54 16.50
N ALA A 31 1.11 -11.75 16.59
CA ALA A 31 0.23 -11.71 17.76
C ALA A 31 -0.44 -13.06 18.06
N ASP A 32 -0.74 -13.85 17.03
CA ASP A 32 -1.29 -15.21 17.12
C ASP A 32 -0.37 -16.19 17.87
N ALA A 33 0.95 -15.97 17.82
CA ALA A 33 1.92 -16.78 18.57
C ALA A 33 1.71 -16.74 20.08
N LYS A 34 1.18 -15.63 20.58
CA LYS A 34 0.91 -15.44 22.01
C LYS A 34 -0.06 -16.50 22.56
N GLU A 35 -1.11 -16.76 21.79
CA GLU A 35 -2.12 -17.78 22.15
C GLU A 35 -1.66 -19.18 21.75
N LEU A 36 -1.08 -19.33 20.56
CA LEU A 36 -0.68 -20.62 20.02
C LEU A 36 0.38 -21.31 20.86
N PHE A 37 1.37 -20.56 21.34
CA PHE A 37 2.48 -21.10 22.15
C PHE A 37 2.35 -20.77 23.64
N ASN A 38 1.34 -20.02 24.05
CA ASN A 38 1.11 -19.56 25.42
C ASN A 38 2.35 -18.86 25.99
N VAL A 39 2.92 -17.93 25.24
CA VAL A 39 4.13 -17.18 25.57
C VAL A 39 3.85 -15.70 25.84
N GLN A 40 4.76 -15.05 26.55
CA GLN A 40 4.68 -13.63 26.91
C GLN A 40 6.00 -12.91 26.62
N ILE A 41 5.96 -11.58 26.63
CA ILE A 41 7.17 -10.76 26.51
C ILE A 41 8.13 -11.11 27.66
N GLY A 42 9.39 -11.36 27.31
CA GLY A 42 10.44 -11.78 28.23
C GLY A 42 10.64 -13.30 28.31
N ASP A 43 9.74 -14.10 27.74
CA ASP A 43 9.92 -15.54 27.66
C ASP A 43 10.99 -15.89 26.61
N ASN A 44 11.57 -17.10 26.78
CA ASN A 44 12.52 -17.63 25.81
C ASN A 44 11.83 -18.59 24.83
N ILE A 45 12.20 -18.45 23.57
CA ILE A 45 11.77 -19.36 22.51
C ILE A 45 12.98 -19.96 21.81
N ILE A 46 12.85 -21.21 21.36
CA ILE A 46 13.90 -21.92 20.64
C ILE A 46 13.50 -22.04 19.18
N LEU A 47 14.33 -21.52 18.30
CA LEU A 47 14.23 -21.74 16.85
C LEU A 47 15.09 -22.94 16.47
N ASN A 48 14.46 -24.08 16.14
CA ASN A 48 15.16 -25.26 15.67
C ASN A 48 15.44 -25.14 14.18
N THR A 49 16.69 -25.32 13.78
CA THR A 49 17.11 -25.27 12.38
C THR A 49 18.07 -26.42 12.06
N PRO A 50 18.31 -26.76 10.79
CA PRO A 50 19.31 -27.74 10.41
C PRO A 50 20.74 -27.41 10.89
N ALA A 51 21.05 -26.11 11.06
CA ALA A 51 22.35 -25.67 11.59
C ALA A 51 22.45 -25.74 13.12
N GLY A 52 21.34 -26.00 13.83
CA GLY A 52 21.28 -26.08 15.30
C GLY A 52 20.12 -25.27 15.88
N ASP A 53 20.10 -25.22 17.20
CA ASP A 53 19.08 -24.58 17.99
C ASP A 53 19.52 -23.17 18.41
N PHE A 54 18.69 -22.18 18.15
CA PHE A 54 18.93 -20.79 18.52
C PHE A 54 17.94 -20.37 19.59
N ASN A 55 18.43 -19.81 20.68
CA ASN A 55 17.62 -19.32 21.79
C ASN A 55 17.43 -17.81 21.67
N TYR A 56 16.18 -17.36 21.72
CA TYR A 56 15.80 -15.96 21.66
C TYR A 56 14.87 -15.57 22.82
N THR A 57 14.91 -14.31 23.21
CA THR A 57 13.97 -13.73 24.16
C THR A 57 12.91 -12.94 23.37
N ILE A 58 11.65 -13.12 23.72
CA ILE A 58 10.53 -12.40 23.07
C ILE A 58 10.55 -10.96 23.56
N SER A 59 10.75 -10.00 22.65
CA SER A 59 10.74 -8.55 22.93
C SER A 59 9.39 -7.91 22.66
N GLY A 60 8.56 -8.51 21.81
CA GLY A 60 7.25 -7.97 21.46
C GLY A 60 6.43 -8.87 20.56
N PHE A 61 5.20 -8.41 20.29
CA PHE A 61 4.27 -9.05 19.37
C PHE A 61 3.75 -8.03 18.37
N TYR A 62 3.74 -8.39 17.08
CA TYR A 62 3.18 -7.58 15.99
C TYR A 62 1.80 -8.06 15.60
N GLU A 63 0.88 -7.12 15.43
CA GLU A 63 -0.37 -7.39 14.73
C GLU A 63 -0.09 -7.28 13.23
N ASP A 64 0.02 -8.42 12.57
CA ASP A 64 0.19 -8.52 11.12
C ASP A 64 -1.16 -8.33 10.41
N ASP A 65 -1.13 -7.89 9.15
CA ASP A 65 -2.32 -7.96 8.29
C ASP A 65 -2.75 -9.41 8.11
N GLU A 66 -4.04 -9.69 8.29
CA GLU A 66 -4.63 -11.04 8.15
C GLU A 66 -4.29 -11.69 6.80
N ASP A 67 -4.14 -10.90 5.73
CA ASP A 67 -3.76 -11.36 4.39
C ASP A 67 -2.37 -12.03 4.33
N PHE A 68 -1.49 -11.75 5.29
CA PHE A 68 -0.14 -12.32 5.32
C PHE A 68 -0.12 -13.69 6.00
N ASN A 69 -0.95 -13.89 7.00
CA ASN A 69 -1.08 -15.15 7.74
C ASN A 69 -1.80 -16.22 6.91
N ASP A 70 -2.68 -15.85 5.99
CA ASP A 70 -3.36 -16.77 5.08
C ASP A 70 -2.42 -17.44 4.06
N ILE A 71 -1.24 -16.85 3.81
CA ILE A 71 -0.25 -17.37 2.85
C ILE A 71 0.72 -18.35 3.52
N ILE A 72 0.91 -18.26 4.84
CA ILE A 72 1.87 -19.05 5.60
C ILE A 72 1.10 -19.79 6.70
N ASP A 73 1.01 -21.10 6.55
CA ASP A 73 0.48 -21.97 7.61
C ASP A 73 1.47 -22.00 8.78
N GLY A 74 1.49 -20.94 9.59
CA GLY A 74 2.42 -20.79 10.72
C GLY A 74 2.58 -19.37 11.23
N THR A 75 3.28 -19.25 12.33
CA THR A 75 3.57 -17.99 13.03
C THR A 75 4.81 -17.31 12.46
N CYS A 76 4.76 -15.99 12.33
CA CYS A 76 5.89 -15.20 11.88
C CYS A 76 6.81 -14.82 13.04
N MET A 77 8.12 -14.99 12.85
CA MET A 77 9.16 -14.51 13.75
C MET A 77 9.94 -13.38 13.07
N TYR A 78 10.04 -12.27 13.76
CA TYR A 78 10.75 -11.07 13.34
C TYR A 78 11.99 -10.87 14.19
N MET A 79 13.13 -10.64 13.57
CA MET A 79 14.41 -10.41 14.23
C MET A 79 15.16 -9.28 13.54
N CYS A 80 16.15 -8.73 14.17
CA CYS A 80 17.01 -7.75 13.53
C CYS A 80 17.69 -8.36 12.31
N ARG A 81 17.99 -7.54 11.31
CA ARG A 81 18.54 -8.01 10.03
C ARG A 81 19.85 -8.78 10.20
N ALA A 82 20.72 -8.33 11.09
CA ALA A 82 22.00 -8.99 11.32
C ALA A 82 21.81 -10.44 11.81
N THR A 83 20.93 -10.66 12.78
CA THR A 83 20.60 -11.99 13.31
C THR A 83 20.01 -12.90 12.22
N PHE A 84 19.08 -12.35 11.42
CA PHE A 84 18.47 -13.10 10.32
C PHE A 84 19.51 -13.52 9.27
N ASP A 85 20.40 -12.60 8.88
CA ASP A 85 21.47 -12.89 7.90
C ASP A 85 22.43 -13.94 8.42
N GLU A 86 22.76 -13.95 9.73
CA GLU A 86 23.58 -14.96 10.37
C GLU A 86 22.90 -16.34 10.35
N VAL A 87 21.68 -16.45 10.89
CA VAL A 87 20.92 -17.72 10.91
C VAL A 87 20.75 -18.29 9.51
N ARG A 88 20.42 -17.43 8.55
CA ARG A 88 20.27 -17.83 7.15
C ARG A 88 21.57 -18.34 6.56
N SER A 89 22.68 -17.65 6.78
CA SER A 89 24.01 -18.04 6.30
C SER A 89 24.44 -19.39 6.87
N LEU A 90 24.24 -19.60 8.18
CA LEU A 90 24.55 -20.88 8.83
C LEU A 90 23.72 -22.04 8.29
N ASN A 91 22.50 -21.77 7.81
CA ASN A 91 21.62 -22.77 7.20
C ASN A 91 21.79 -22.90 5.68
N GLY A 92 22.75 -22.20 5.07
CA GLY A 92 23.02 -22.28 3.63
C GLY A 92 21.89 -21.75 2.74
N LEU A 93 21.03 -20.88 3.27
CA LEU A 93 19.92 -20.31 2.52
C LEU A 93 20.38 -19.09 1.70
N GLU A 94 19.87 -18.96 0.48
CA GLU A 94 20.18 -17.83 -0.40
C GLU A 94 19.64 -16.51 0.15
N SER A 95 20.33 -15.41 -0.18
CA SER A 95 19.90 -14.08 0.21
C SER A 95 18.75 -13.59 -0.67
N MET A 96 17.59 -13.40 -0.07
CA MET A 96 16.50 -12.67 -0.67
C MET A 96 16.28 -11.37 0.12
N SER A 97 16.63 -10.24 -0.49
CA SER A 97 16.44 -8.94 0.14
C SER A 97 15.35 -8.16 -0.60
N ARG A 98 14.40 -7.62 0.15
CA ARG A 98 13.37 -6.73 -0.37
C ARG A 98 13.60 -5.34 0.18
N PHE A 99 13.64 -4.35 -0.69
CA PHE A 99 13.84 -2.95 -0.32
C PHE A 99 12.52 -2.21 -0.49
N TYR A 100 12.14 -1.45 0.53
CA TYR A 100 10.96 -0.59 0.51
C TYR A 100 11.40 0.85 0.42
N VAL A 101 10.81 1.60 -0.51
CA VAL A 101 11.15 3.00 -0.74
C VAL A 101 9.93 3.86 -0.50
N ARG A 102 10.03 4.79 0.44
CA ARG A 102 9.03 5.81 0.71
C ARG A 102 9.57 7.17 0.27
N PHE A 103 8.82 7.84 -0.57
CA PHE A 103 9.20 9.17 -1.04
C PHE A 103 8.69 10.24 -0.06
N LYS A 104 9.56 11.21 0.26
CA LYS A 104 9.22 12.35 1.13
C LYS A 104 8.43 13.43 0.41
N ASN A 105 8.49 13.47 -0.92
CA ASN A 105 7.86 14.49 -1.76
C ASN A 105 7.14 13.84 -2.93
N GLU A 106 5.93 14.29 -3.21
CA GLU A 106 5.08 13.79 -4.29
C GLU A 106 5.37 14.44 -5.64
N ASN A 107 6.09 15.59 -5.64
CA ASN A 107 6.39 16.31 -6.87
C ASN A 107 7.39 15.57 -7.75
N GLY A 108 6.99 15.31 -8.99
CA GLY A 108 7.85 14.62 -9.98
C GLY A 108 8.07 13.14 -9.68
N LEU A 109 7.23 12.54 -8.86
CA LEU A 109 7.35 11.15 -8.40
C LEU A 109 7.50 10.15 -9.53
N LYS A 110 6.67 10.28 -10.59
CA LYS A 110 6.77 9.42 -11.79
C LYS A 110 8.16 9.44 -12.40
N LYS A 111 8.74 10.64 -12.59
CA LYS A 111 10.08 10.79 -13.14
C LYS A 111 11.15 10.20 -12.21
N THR A 112 11.00 10.39 -10.92
CA THR A 112 11.93 9.84 -9.93
C THR A 112 11.89 8.30 -9.93
N ILE A 113 10.71 7.69 -9.99
CA ILE A 113 10.56 6.24 -10.09
C ILE A 113 11.20 5.71 -11.36
N THR A 114 10.92 6.36 -12.51
CA THR A 114 11.53 5.96 -13.79
C THR A 114 13.05 6.04 -13.74
N ASN A 115 13.61 7.13 -13.21
CA ASN A 115 15.06 7.29 -13.10
C ASN A 115 15.70 6.22 -12.20
N ILE A 116 15.05 5.84 -11.08
CA ILE A 116 15.53 4.76 -10.21
C ILE A 116 15.52 3.43 -10.96
N LYS A 117 14.43 3.12 -11.67
CA LYS A 117 14.34 1.90 -12.47
C LYS A 117 15.46 1.82 -13.52
N GLU A 118 15.70 2.91 -14.24
CA GLU A 118 16.76 2.99 -15.25
C GLU A 118 18.16 2.87 -14.61
N GLN A 119 18.41 3.63 -13.53
CA GLN A 119 19.72 3.65 -12.87
C GLN A 119 20.15 2.30 -12.34
N TYR A 120 19.21 1.51 -11.82
CA TYR A 120 19.48 0.18 -11.26
C TYR A 120 19.07 -0.97 -12.19
N SER A 121 18.71 -0.67 -13.44
CA SER A 121 18.26 -1.65 -14.44
C SER A 121 17.14 -2.57 -13.93
N LEU A 122 16.18 -1.98 -13.18
CA LEU A 122 15.08 -2.73 -12.57
C LEU A 122 13.97 -2.96 -13.59
N THR A 123 13.49 -4.19 -13.66
CA THR A 123 12.36 -4.60 -14.49
C THR A 123 11.04 -4.54 -13.71
N SER A 124 9.91 -4.67 -14.41
CA SER A 124 8.59 -4.76 -13.77
C SER A 124 8.43 -5.96 -12.85
N GLU A 125 9.23 -7.01 -13.03
CA GLU A 125 9.22 -8.20 -12.20
C GLU A 125 9.90 -7.98 -10.85
N ASN A 126 10.88 -7.05 -10.82
CA ASN A 126 11.67 -6.75 -9.63
C ASN A 126 11.10 -5.60 -8.79
N VAL A 127 10.11 -4.88 -9.34
CA VAL A 127 9.55 -3.68 -8.70
C VAL A 127 8.05 -3.83 -8.52
N SER A 128 7.61 -3.82 -7.26
CA SER A 128 6.20 -3.70 -6.91
C SER A 128 5.90 -2.24 -6.53
N GLU A 129 4.93 -1.66 -7.18
CA GLU A 129 4.47 -0.29 -6.89
C GLU A 129 3.15 -0.33 -6.14
N ASN A 130 2.97 0.60 -5.19
CA ASN A 130 1.65 0.85 -4.62
C ASN A 130 0.77 1.57 -5.66
N THR A 131 0.30 0.79 -6.64
CA THR A 131 -0.45 1.27 -7.80
C THR A 131 -1.68 2.10 -7.43
N PRO A 132 -2.50 1.73 -6.43
CA PRO A 132 -3.65 2.55 -6.03
C PRO A 132 -3.24 3.96 -5.60
N VAL A 133 -2.24 4.08 -4.74
CA VAL A 133 -1.75 5.39 -4.25
C VAL A 133 -1.12 6.19 -5.38
N LEU A 134 -0.24 5.58 -6.17
CA LEU A 134 0.40 6.26 -7.30
C LEU A 134 -0.61 6.71 -8.36
N SER A 135 -1.69 5.96 -8.56
CA SER A 135 -2.75 6.35 -9.48
C SER A 135 -3.51 7.59 -8.99
N LEU A 136 -3.85 7.65 -7.70
CA LEU A 136 -4.50 8.82 -7.10
C LEU A 136 -3.62 10.08 -7.20
N LEU A 137 -2.30 9.92 -7.11
CA LEU A 137 -1.33 11.00 -7.27
C LEU A 137 -0.99 11.34 -8.74
N GLY A 138 -1.55 10.61 -9.71
CA GLY A 138 -1.22 10.77 -11.12
C GLY A 138 0.22 10.37 -11.46
N ALA A 139 0.87 9.58 -10.60
CA ALA A 139 2.28 9.21 -10.68
C ALA A 139 2.51 7.75 -11.09
N SER A 140 1.45 7.00 -11.42
CA SER A 140 1.56 5.61 -11.84
C SER A 140 2.42 5.46 -13.10
N THR A 141 3.31 4.48 -13.10
CA THR A 141 4.11 4.11 -14.27
C THR A 141 3.41 3.04 -15.12
N ASN A 142 2.29 2.50 -14.67
CA ASN A 142 1.50 1.49 -15.38
C ASN A 142 0.80 2.11 -16.59
N GLU A 143 1.12 1.63 -17.81
CA GLU A 143 0.57 2.14 -19.06
C GLU A 143 -0.95 1.96 -19.17
N SER A 144 -1.48 0.83 -18.68
CA SER A 144 -2.92 0.56 -18.71
C SER A 144 -3.71 1.58 -17.89
N ILE A 145 -3.20 1.97 -16.73
CA ILE A 145 -3.81 2.98 -15.88
C ILE A 145 -3.71 4.36 -16.52
N ASN A 146 -2.54 4.68 -17.09
CA ASN A 146 -2.33 5.95 -17.77
C ASN A 146 -3.25 6.13 -18.98
N ALA A 147 -3.63 5.05 -19.67
CA ALA A 147 -4.58 5.07 -20.78
C ALA A 147 -6.04 5.36 -20.33
N LEU A 148 -6.38 5.14 -19.06
CA LEU A 148 -7.71 5.43 -18.53
C LEU A 148 -7.97 6.93 -18.32
N TYR A 149 -6.93 7.74 -18.06
CA TYR A 149 -7.09 9.17 -17.82
C TYR A 149 -7.70 9.92 -19.01
N PRO A 150 -7.19 9.79 -20.26
CA PRO A 150 -7.79 10.49 -21.39
C PRO A 150 -9.22 10.01 -21.66
N LEU A 151 -9.53 8.74 -21.43
CA LEU A 151 -10.89 8.22 -21.54
C LEU A 151 -11.82 8.87 -20.51
N ALA A 152 -11.41 8.97 -19.26
CA ALA A 152 -12.18 9.61 -18.19
C ALA A 152 -12.44 11.09 -18.51
N VAL A 153 -11.43 11.82 -19.00
CA VAL A 153 -11.58 13.22 -19.44
C VAL A 153 -12.56 13.35 -20.60
N ALA A 154 -12.50 12.47 -21.58
CA ALA A 154 -13.42 12.47 -22.71
C ALA A 154 -14.88 12.24 -22.24
N CYS A 155 -15.11 11.27 -21.36
CA CYS A 155 -16.43 11.03 -20.77
C CYS A 155 -16.92 12.26 -19.97
N PHE A 156 -16.05 12.88 -19.18
CA PHE A 156 -16.40 14.08 -18.42
C PHE A 156 -16.84 15.25 -19.33
N VAL A 157 -16.11 15.49 -20.43
CA VAL A 157 -16.46 16.52 -21.41
C VAL A 157 -17.82 16.24 -22.06
N ILE A 158 -18.09 14.98 -22.42
CA ILE A 158 -19.39 14.59 -22.98
C ILE A 158 -20.52 14.87 -22.00
N ILE A 159 -20.36 14.50 -20.74
CA ILE A 159 -21.36 14.75 -19.68
C ILE A 159 -21.59 16.25 -19.48
N LEU A 160 -20.53 17.06 -19.50
CA LEU A 160 -20.66 18.53 -19.40
C LEU A 160 -21.46 19.10 -20.58
N ILE A 161 -21.15 18.68 -21.81
CA ILE A 161 -21.87 19.13 -23.00
C ILE A 161 -23.35 18.74 -22.91
N ALA A 162 -23.64 17.48 -22.54
CA ALA A 162 -25.02 17.01 -22.38
C ALA A 162 -25.78 17.83 -21.31
N GLY A 163 -25.13 18.14 -20.19
CA GLY A 163 -25.69 18.97 -19.13
C GLY A 163 -26.00 20.38 -19.60
N ILE A 164 -25.12 21.02 -20.36
CA ILE A 164 -25.34 22.34 -20.95
C ILE A 164 -26.54 22.32 -21.89
N PHE A 165 -26.62 21.32 -22.76
CA PHE A 165 -27.77 21.17 -23.67
C PHE A 165 -29.09 20.97 -22.92
N MET A 166 -29.09 20.15 -21.87
CA MET A 166 -30.28 19.90 -21.06
C MET A 166 -30.74 21.18 -20.36
N ILE A 167 -29.85 21.93 -19.73
CA ILE A 167 -30.17 23.21 -19.07
C ILE A 167 -30.70 24.22 -20.08
N SER A 168 -30.02 24.35 -21.23
CA SER A 168 -30.43 25.27 -22.30
C SER A 168 -31.82 24.92 -22.86
N SER A 169 -32.12 23.64 -23.06
CA SER A 169 -33.44 23.18 -23.50
C SER A 169 -34.54 23.46 -22.49
N CYS A 170 -34.27 23.21 -21.19
CA CYS A 170 -35.22 23.54 -20.13
C CYS A 170 -35.51 25.04 -20.03
N MET A 171 -34.49 25.88 -20.16
CA MET A 171 -34.64 27.32 -20.14
C MET A 171 -35.46 27.83 -21.34
N ASN A 172 -35.14 27.34 -22.53
CA ASN A 172 -35.87 27.70 -23.74
C ASN A 172 -37.37 27.31 -23.64
N SER A 173 -37.66 26.11 -23.16
CA SER A 173 -39.02 25.63 -22.95
C SER A 173 -39.79 26.51 -21.96
N ASN A 174 -39.18 26.87 -20.82
CA ASN A 174 -39.78 27.73 -19.82
C ASN A 174 -40.07 29.16 -20.36
N VAL A 175 -39.13 29.74 -21.10
CA VAL A 175 -39.29 31.04 -21.74
C VAL A 175 -40.41 30.99 -22.76
N ALA A 176 -40.48 29.99 -23.64
CA ALA A 176 -41.53 29.81 -24.62
C ALA A 176 -42.92 29.68 -23.99
N GLN A 177 -43.06 28.94 -22.89
CA GLN A 177 -44.31 28.80 -22.14
C GLN A 177 -44.75 30.13 -21.53
N ARG A 178 -43.83 30.88 -20.90
CA ARG A 178 -44.13 32.19 -20.33
C ARG A 178 -44.52 33.20 -21.40
N THR A 179 -43.82 33.23 -22.51
CA THR A 179 -44.15 34.13 -23.63
C THR A 179 -45.55 33.84 -24.19
N LYS A 180 -45.89 32.55 -24.34
CA LYS A 180 -47.23 32.13 -24.78
C LYS A 180 -48.31 32.54 -23.74
N PHE A 181 -48.04 32.39 -22.46
CA PHE A 181 -48.96 32.81 -21.41
C PHE A 181 -49.18 34.32 -21.37
N PHE A 182 -48.13 35.13 -21.46
CA PHE A 182 -48.22 36.58 -21.54
C PHE A 182 -48.91 37.07 -22.82
N GLY A 183 -48.68 36.36 -23.98
CA GLY A 183 -49.37 36.64 -25.20
C GLY A 183 -50.87 36.43 -25.10
N MET A 184 -51.32 35.34 -24.47
CA MET A 184 -52.77 35.10 -24.26
C MET A 184 -53.37 36.13 -23.28
N MET A 185 -52.68 36.50 -22.21
CA MET A 185 -53.19 37.54 -21.29
C MET A 185 -53.37 38.91 -21.99
N ARG A 186 -52.50 39.24 -22.92
CA ARG A 186 -52.57 40.49 -23.68
C ARG A 186 -53.72 40.54 -24.68
N CYS A 187 -54.23 39.37 -25.11
CA CYS A 187 -55.41 39.31 -26.01
C CYS A 187 -56.72 39.33 -25.28
N ILE A 188 -56.78 39.15 -24.00
CA ILE A 188 -58.02 39.09 -23.19
C ILE A 188 -58.26 40.41 -22.44
N GLY A 189 -57.28 41.27 -22.28
CA GLY A 189 -57.36 42.48 -21.52
C GLY A 189 -56.56 43.62 -21.98
#